data_4b7d4c10b66d37e0ea8f1440077d1afc
#
_entry.id   4b7d4c10b66d37e0ea8f1440077d1afc
#
_cell.length_a   1.000
_cell.length_b   1.000
_cell.length_c   1.000
_cell.angle_alpha   90.00
_cell.angle_beta   90.00
_cell.angle_gamma   90.00
#
_symmetry.space_group_name_H-M   'P 1'
#
loop_
_entity.id
_entity.type
_entity.pdbx_description
1 polymer ?
#
loop_
_entity_poly.entity_id
_entity_poly.type
_entity_poly.pdbx_seq_one_letter_code
_entity_poly.pdbx_strand_id
1 'polypeptide(L)'
;MKHVDMMVKAPFFYTMQGEGVGCMTGVVMLVDGAKIMDFVPAEKSVEYKADEVLDMDHHAVFPGFIDAHMHTQDNIFRGLAQDTKNWMMYGLQPFENAGTLEAEQAGSRVAIIEAIKAGTTTLGDYNCNMDGVCAFIGRIGARGNIAHMIRSAKRKVYHPGELYEFDDEEGRSSIRKNIELYEKWHNKANGRVRILFGPQRADFISIKQLLEIQKIAKERKTKIHMHVQQGDRETYQIEKRYNLISMGYRYDKTFTKKRFR
;
A
#
# COMPACT_ATOMS: atom_id res chain seq x y z
N MET A 1 -8.38 11.68 -39.93
CA MET A 1 -8.06 11.97 -38.53
C MET A 1 -8.16 10.69 -37.71
N LYS A 2 -7.15 10.39 -36.94
CA LYS A 2 -7.20 9.26 -35.99
C LYS A 2 -8.02 9.72 -34.77
N HIS A 3 -8.81 8.83 -34.18
CA HIS A 3 -9.61 9.14 -32.98
C HIS A 3 -8.90 8.69 -31.72
N VAL A 4 -8.99 9.49 -30.65
CA VAL A 4 -8.53 9.18 -29.29
C VAL A 4 -9.53 9.72 -28.28
N ASP A 5 -9.58 9.17 -27.08
CA ASP A 5 -10.52 9.62 -26.05
C ASP A 5 -10.12 11.00 -25.51
N MET A 6 -8.80 11.20 -25.28
CA MET A 6 -8.33 12.44 -24.66
C MET A 6 -6.99 12.89 -25.25
N MET A 7 -6.84 14.20 -25.33
CA MET A 7 -5.59 14.91 -25.64
C MET A 7 -5.21 15.80 -24.46
N VAL A 8 -3.97 15.71 -23.99
CA VAL A 8 -3.45 16.61 -22.96
C VAL A 8 -2.35 17.46 -23.56
N LYS A 9 -2.50 18.78 -23.47
CA LYS A 9 -1.54 19.79 -23.89
C LYS A 9 -0.93 20.42 -22.66
N ALA A 10 0.40 20.39 -22.55
CA ALA A 10 1.13 21.04 -21.46
C ALA A 10 2.53 21.43 -21.92
N PRO A 11 3.16 22.45 -21.33
CA PRO A 11 4.54 22.82 -21.68
C PRO A 11 5.58 21.76 -21.30
N PHE A 12 5.31 20.95 -20.24
CA PHE A 12 6.24 19.95 -19.74
C PHE A 12 5.53 18.64 -19.40
N PHE A 13 6.09 17.52 -19.86
CA PHE A 13 5.71 16.17 -19.46
C PHE A 13 6.92 15.46 -18.88
N TYR A 14 6.83 15.02 -17.62
CA TYR A 14 7.85 14.24 -16.93
C TYR A 14 7.44 12.77 -16.94
N THR A 15 8.02 11.97 -17.81
CA THR A 15 7.61 10.58 -18.01
C THR A 15 8.26 9.61 -17.02
N MET A 16 9.30 10.05 -16.31
CA MET A 16 10.16 9.21 -15.45
C MET A 16 10.80 8.03 -16.21
N GLN A 17 10.95 8.15 -17.51
CA GLN A 17 11.56 7.14 -18.37
C GLN A 17 12.73 7.72 -19.15
N GLY A 18 13.71 6.87 -19.47
CA GLY A 18 14.90 7.27 -20.22
C GLY A 18 15.94 7.97 -19.35
N GLU A 19 16.70 8.87 -19.94
CA GLU A 19 17.75 9.61 -19.25
C GLU A 19 17.15 10.71 -18.36
N GLY A 20 17.69 10.85 -17.16
CA GLY A 20 17.20 11.80 -16.16
C GLY A 20 15.78 11.47 -15.72
N VAL A 21 14.89 12.48 -15.78
CA VAL A 21 13.47 12.36 -15.43
C VAL A 21 12.54 12.24 -16.64
N GLY A 22 13.13 12.07 -17.84
CA GLY A 22 12.39 11.92 -19.09
C GLY A 22 11.50 13.12 -19.41
N CYS A 23 12.04 14.35 -19.31
CA CYS A 23 11.31 15.57 -19.62
C CYS A 23 11.10 15.71 -21.12
N MET A 24 9.84 15.91 -21.53
CA MET A 24 9.43 16.18 -22.91
C MET A 24 8.76 17.55 -23.01
N THR A 25 9.06 18.29 -24.09
CA THR A 25 8.48 19.58 -24.41
C THR A 25 8.04 19.61 -25.89
N GLY A 26 7.13 20.51 -26.25
CA GLY A 26 6.66 20.62 -27.64
C GLY A 26 5.85 19.40 -28.12
N VAL A 27 5.29 18.62 -27.19
CA VAL A 27 4.50 17.43 -27.50
C VAL A 27 3.11 17.53 -26.91
N VAL A 28 2.20 16.70 -27.43
CA VAL A 28 0.84 16.47 -26.91
C VAL A 28 0.73 15.01 -26.51
N MET A 29 0.21 14.74 -25.32
CA MET A 29 -0.05 13.38 -24.84
C MET A 29 -1.42 12.92 -25.35
N LEU A 30 -1.44 11.75 -25.98
CA LEU A 30 -2.64 11.08 -26.46
C LEU A 30 -3.02 9.95 -25.53
N VAL A 31 -4.29 9.90 -25.12
CA VAL A 31 -4.84 8.87 -24.25
C VAL A 31 -6.00 8.18 -24.95
N ASP A 32 -5.98 6.84 -24.91
CA ASP A 32 -7.06 6.00 -25.43
C ASP A 32 -7.42 4.92 -24.41
N GLY A 33 -8.65 4.86 -24.00
CA GLY A 33 -9.13 4.04 -22.89
C GLY A 33 -8.38 4.36 -21.59
N ALA A 34 -7.71 3.38 -21.05
CA ALA A 34 -6.96 3.51 -19.78
C ALA A 34 -5.44 3.64 -19.98
N LYS A 35 -4.99 4.03 -21.16
CA LYS A 35 -3.54 4.03 -21.50
C LYS A 35 -3.13 5.34 -22.17
N ILE A 36 -1.94 5.79 -21.84
CA ILE A 36 -1.21 6.74 -22.65
C ILE A 36 -0.84 6.00 -23.94
N MET A 37 -1.38 6.47 -25.07
CA MET A 37 -1.14 5.85 -26.37
C MET A 37 0.20 6.31 -26.94
N ASP A 38 0.44 7.62 -26.93
CA ASP A 38 1.64 8.22 -27.52
C ASP A 38 1.88 9.65 -27.02
N PHE A 39 3.08 10.16 -27.28
CA PHE A 39 3.44 11.56 -27.21
C PHE A 39 3.83 12.01 -28.63
N VAL A 40 3.01 12.85 -29.24
CA VAL A 40 3.23 13.33 -30.60
C VAL A 40 3.70 14.78 -30.61
N PRO A 41 4.53 15.21 -31.60
CA PRO A 41 4.84 16.63 -31.77
C PRO A 41 3.58 17.48 -31.84
N ALA A 42 3.59 18.66 -31.22
CA ALA A 42 2.38 19.50 -31.10
C ALA A 42 1.77 19.84 -32.46
N GLU A 43 2.59 20.07 -33.49
CA GLU A 43 2.14 20.34 -34.87
C GLU A 43 1.43 19.14 -35.52
N LYS A 44 1.71 17.90 -35.07
CA LYS A 44 1.03 16.70 -35.56
C LYS A 44 -0.26 16.38 -34.83
N SER A 45 -0.56 17.09 -33.74
CA SER A 45 -1.81 16.86 -32.99
C SER A 45 -3.06 17.09 -33.82
N VAL A 46 -2.99 17.89 -34.90
CA VAL A 46 -4.06 18.13 -35.85
C VAL A 46 -4.52 16.90 -36.65
N GLU A 47 -3.67 15.85 -36.68
CA GLU A 47 -4.01 14.57 -37.32
C GLU A 47 -4.99 13.74 -36.47
N TYR A 48 -5.20 14.13 -35.22
CA TYR A 48 -6.05 13.44 -34.25
C TYR A 48 -7.28 14.23 -33.90
N LYS A 49 -8.38 13.52 -33.63
CA LYS A 49 -9.61 14.05 -33.04
C LYS A 49 -9.77 13.42 -31.67
N ALA A 50 -9.93 14.24 -30.65
CA ALA A 50 -10.16 13.77 -29.26
C ALA A 50 -11.60 14.11 -28.85
N ASP A 51 -12.18 13.26 -27.98
CA ASP A 51 -13.46 13.56 -27.37
C ASP A 51 -13.31 14.66 -26.30
N GLU A 52 -12.13 14.65 -25.61
CA GLU A 52 -11.78 15.65 -24.61
C GLU A 52 -10.38 16.22 -24.88
N VAL A 53 -10.22 17.53 -24.70
CA VAL A 53 -8.92 18.21 -24.77
C VAL A 53 -8.69 18.93 -23.45
N LEU A 54 -7.67 18.49 -22.70
CA LEU A 54 -7.20 19.18 -21.50
C LEU A 54 -6.07 20.13 -21.91
N ASP A 55 -6.33 21.42 -21.81
CA ASP A 55 -5.35 22.47 -22.02
C ASP A 55 -4.76 22.91 -20.68
N MET A 56 -3.49 22.59 -20.47
CA MET A 56 -2.78 22.75 -19.22
C MET A 56 -1.57 23.70 -19.37
N ASP A 57 -1.78 24.81 -20.04
CA ASP A 57 -0.74 25.78 -20.46
C ASP A 57 0.24 26.22 -19.35
N HIS A 58 -0.20 26.22 -18.09
CA HIS A 58 0.61 26.65 -16.95
C HIS A 58 0.97 25.49 -16.00
N HIS A 59 0.87 24.24 -16.46
CA HIS A 59 1.08 23.07 -15.63
C HIS A 59 2.18 22.17 -16.21
N ALA A 60 2.80 21.41 -15.32
CA ALA A 60 3.64 20.27 -15.70
C ALA A 60 2.87 18.98 -15.40
N VAL A 61 2.94 18.02 -16.31
CA VAL A 61 2.28 16.71 -16.18
C VAL A 61 3.28 15.70 -15.64
N PHE A 62 2.91 15.00 -14.58
CA PHE A 62 3.68 13.94 -13.94
C PHE A 62 2.88 12.65 -13.89
N PRO A 63 3.52 11.47 -13.81
CA PRO A 63 2.85 10.25 -13.36
C PRO A 63 2.24 10.46 -11.98
N GLY A 64 1.07 9.89 -11.73
CA GLY A 64 0.47 9.95 -10.41
C GLY A 64 1.39 9.33 -9.35
N PHE A 65 1.42 9.93 -8.16
CA PHE A 65 2.24 9.44 -7.06
C PHE A 65 1.79 8.07 -6.58
N ILE A 66 2.74 7.32 -6.05
CA ILE A 66 2.51 6.01 -5.44
C ILE A 66 2.85 6.13 -3.96
N ASP A 67 1.83 6.07 -3.11
CA ASP A 67 2.02 5.90 -1.68
C ASP A 67 2.20 4.41 -1.40
N ALA A 68 3.44 4.00 -1.16
CA ALA A 68 3.79 2.60 -1.04
C ALA A 68 3.43 1.98 0.32
N HIS A 69 3.12 2.81 1.34
CA HIS A 69 2.78 2.35 2.67
C HIS A 69 1.95 3.36 3.45
N MET A 70 0.74 2.96 3.80
CA MET A 70 -0.15 3.76 4.63
C MET A 70 -1.09 2.88 5.47
N HIS A 71 -1.74 3.52 6.44
CA HIS A 71 -2.79 2.94 7.27
C HIS A 71 -4.01 3.86 7.23
N THR A 72 -4.82 3.70 6.20
CA THR A 72 -5.92 4.65 5.95
C THR A 72 -6.96 4.70 7.06
N GLN A 73 -7.20 3.58 7.76
CA GLN A 73 -8.16 3.49 8.87
C GLN A 73 -7.77 4.41 10.03
N ASP A 74 -6.48 4.58 10.27
CA ASP A 74 -5.98 5.37 11.40
C ASP A 74 -6.16 6.87 11.19
N ASN A 75 -6.63 7.30 10.03
CA ASN A 75 -6.89 8.70 9.73
C ASN A 75 -7.91 9.35 10.68
N ILE A 76 -8.82 8.57 11.28
CA ILE A 76 -9.74 9.07 12.31
C ILE A 76 -9.03 9.51 13.59
N PHE A 77 -7.80 9.03 13.81
CA PHE A 77 -6.99 9.34 14.99
C PHE A 77 -5.98 10.46 14.72
N ARG A 78 -6.09 11.14 13.59
CA ARG A 78 -5.18 12.22 13.18
C ARG A 78 -5.02 13.26 14.30
N GLY A 79 -3.77 13.51 14.70
CA GLY A 79 -3.41 14.47 15.73
C GLY A 79 -3.52 13.97 17.17
N LEU A 80 -4.17 12.82 17.44
CA LEU A 80 -4.40 12.34 18.81
C LEU A 80 -3.17 11.66 19.44
N ALA A 81 -2.30 11.07 18.62
CA ALA A 81 -1.09 10.38 19.09
C ALA A 81 0.21 11.14 18.82
N GLN A 82 0.12 12.40 18.39
CA GLN A 82 1.27 13.21 18.01
C GLN A 82 2.05 13.67 19.25
N ASP A 83 3.40 13.73 19.14
CA ASP A 83 4.33 14.23 20.16
C ASP A 83 4.23 13.54 21.53
N THR A 84 3.69 12.33 21.58
CA THR A 84 3.53 11.54 22.79
C THR A 84 4.64 10.50 22.90
N LYS A 85 5.33 10.44 24.05
CA LYS A 85 6.26 9.34 24.34
C LYS A 85 5.49 8.01 24.30
N ASN A 86 6.11 7.00 23.66
CA ASN A 86 5.46 5.69 23.46
C ASN A 86 4.09 5.80 22.79
N TRP A 87 3.99 6.64 21.79
CA TRP A 87 2.78 6.99 21.06
C TRP A 87 1.93 5.76 20.61
N MET A 88 2.59 4.63 20.28
CA MET A 88 1.86 3.40 19.95
C MET A 88 1.05 2.85 21.13
N MET A 89 1.60 2.86 22.34
CA MET A 89 0.96 2.24 23.50
C MET A 89 -0.04 3.16 24.18
N TYR A 90 0.30 4.45 24.30
CA TYR A 90 -0.49 5.41 25.07
C TYR A 90 -1.30 6.36 24.19
N GLY A 91 -0.93 6.48 22.91
CA GLY A 91 -1.65 7.26 21.92
C GLY A 91 -2.54 6.40 21.03
N LEU A 92 -1.94 5.60 20.12
CA LEU A 92 -2.67 4.91 19.07
C LEU A 92 -3.52 3.75 19.59
N GLN A 93 -2.95 2.83 20.37
CA GLN A 93 -3.63 1.58 20.78
C GLN A 93 -4.93 1.80 21.57
N PRO A 94 -5.06 2.76 22.49
CA PRO A 94 -6.34 3.03 23.15
C PRO A 94 -7.43 3.47 22.15
N PHE A 95 -7.07 4.25 21.15
CA PHE A 95 -8.02 4.69 20.12
C PHE A 95 -8.40 3.57 19.16
N GLU A 96 -7.44 2.73 18.73
CA GLU A 96 -7.72 1.53 17.93
C GLU A 96 -8.68 0.58 18.65
N ASN A 97 -8.54 0.41 19.98
CA ASN A 97 -9.42 -0.44 20.78
C ASN A 97 -10.83 0.13 20.95
N ALA A 98 -10.97 1.45 20.85
CA ALA A 98 -12.27 2.14 20.95
C ALA A 98 -12.93 2.38 19.58
N GLY A 99 -12.19 2.18 18.49
CA GLY A 99 -12.65 2.38 17.12
C GLY A 99 -13.77 1.42 16.74
N THR A 100 -14.74 1.91 15.98
CA THR A 100 -15.78 1.08 15.36
C THR A 100 -15.44 0.83 13.89
N LEU A 101 -15.90 -0.29 13.33
CA LEU A 101 -15.73 -0.59 11.91
C LEU A 101 -16.22 0.55 11.00
N GLU A 102 -17.31 1.19 11.36
CA GLU A 102 -17.88 2.31 10.61
C GLU A 102 -16.94 3.52 10.62
N ALA A 103 -16.38 3.86 11.78
CA ALA A 103 -15.44 4.97 11.95
C ALA A 103 -14.14 4.70 11.19
N GLU A 104 -13.57 3.49 11.29
CA GLU A 104 -12.38 3.07 10.54
C GLU A 104 -12.59 3.20 9.02
N GLN A 105 -13.74 2.74 8.52
CA GLN A 105 -14.08 2.86 7.09
C GLN A 105 -14.31 4.31 6.67
N ALA A 106 -14.87 5.15 7.52
CA ALA A 106 -15.01 6.58 7.25
C ALA A 106 -13.64 7.25 7.18
N GLY A 107 -12.75 6.96 8.13
CA GLY A 107 -11.35 7.40 8.13
C GLY A 107 -10.62 7.02 6.84
N SER A 108 -10.76 5.76 6.43
CA SER A 108 -10.16 5.27 5.17
C SER A 108 -10.65 6.05 3.95
N ARG A 109 -11.95 6.30 3.84
CA ARG A 109 -12.51 7.06 2.71
C ARG A 109 -11.95 8.47 2.65
N VAL A 110 -11.85 9.14 3.78
CA VAL A 110 -11.26 10.50 3.85
C VAL A 110 -9.80 10.47 3.44
N ALA A 111 -8.98 9.57 4.02
CA ALA A 111 -7.57 9.44 3.68
C ALA A 111 -7.34 9.18 2.18
N ILE A 112 -8.12 8.27 1.59
CA ILE A 112 -8.01 7.94 0.17
C ILE A 112 -8.40 9.13 -0.71
N ILE A 113 -9.47 9.86 -0.37
CA ILE A 113 -9.89 11.05 -1.11
C ILE A 113 -8.81 12.14 -1.04
N GLU A 114 -8.24 12.39 0.15
CA GLU A 114 -7.15 13.34 0.34
C GLU A 114 -5.92 12.96 -0.46
N ALA A 115 -5.52 11.68 -0.43
CA ALA A 115 -4.39 11.17 -1.21
C ALA A 115 -4.58 11.40 -2.71
N ILE A 116 -5.78 11.09 -3.25
CA ILE A 116 -6.09 11.33 -4.66
C ILE A 116 -6.05 12.82 -4.99
N LYS A 117 -6.63 13.67 -4.15
CA LYS A 117 -6.59 15.14 -4.33
C LYS A 117 -5.16 15.71 -4.27
N ALA A 118 -4.26 15.04 -3.56
CA ALA A 118 -2.83 15.36 -3.51
C ALA A 118 -2.01 14.75 -4.66
N GLY A 119 -2.65 14.03 -5.61
CA GLY A 119 -2.00 13.45 -6.78
C GLY A 119 -1.55 11.99 -6.63
N THR A 120 -1.88 11.32 -5.52
CA THR A 120 -1.59 9.90 -5.33
C THR A 120 -2.63 9.06 -6.08
N THR A 121 -2.18 8.23 -7.01
CA THR A 121 -3.07 7.37 -7.84
C THR A 121 -2.99 5.89 -7.46
N THR A 122 -2.00 5.50 -6.68
CA THR A 122 -1.80 4.11 -6.20
C THR A 122 -1.48 4.11 -4.71
N LEU A 123 -2.20 3.29 -3.96
CA LEU A 123 -2.15 3.24 -2.50
C LEU A 123 -1.64 1.87 -2.05
N GLY A 124 -0.63 1.84 -1.19
CA GLY A 124 -0.16 0.64 -0.49
C GLY A 124 -0.69 0.62 0.94
N ASP A 125 -1.84 0.01 1.18
CA ASP A 125 -2.52 0.08 2.47
C ASP A 125 -2.69 -1.30 3.10
N TYR A 126 -2.47 -1.41 4.40
CA TYR A 126 -2.83 -2.61 5.13
C TYR A 126 -3.21 -2.31 6.58
N ASN A 127 -4.31 -2.92 6.99
CA ASN A 127 -4.84 -2.88 8.34
C ASN A 127 -5.81 -4.08 8.52
N CYS A 128 -6.60 -4.09 9.59
CA CYS A 128 -7.73 -4.99 9.72
C CYS A 128 -8.91 -4.52 8.82
N ASN A 129 -9.90 -5.37 8.57
CA ASN A 129 -11.18 -5.00 7.93
C ASN A 129 -11.06 -4.31 6.56
N MET A 130 -10.13 -4.74 5.71
CA MET A 130 -9.83 -4.09 4.42
C MET A 130 -10.87 -4.31 3.31
N ASP A 131 -11.93 -5.07 3.54
CA ASP A 131 -12.97 -5.34 2.56
C ASP A 131 -13.65 -4.06 2.06
N GLY A 132 -14.06 -3.18 2.99
CA GLY A 132 -14.66 -1.88 2.66
C GLY A 132 -13.72 -0.94 1.93
N VAL A 133 -12.41 -1.00 2.22
CA VAL A 133 -11.36 -0.23 1.52
C VAL A 133 -11.24 -0.70 0.07
N CYS A 134 -11.19 -2.01 -0.18
CA CYS A 134 -11.15 -2.58 -1.52
C CYS A 134 -12.38 -2.17 -2.35
N ALA A 135 -13.58 -2.25 -1.74
CA ALA A 135 -14.83 -1.83 -2.39
C ALA A 135 -14.81 -0.35 -2.75
N PHE A 136 -14.33 0.50 -1.84
CA PHE A 136 -14.27 1.94 -2.08
C PHE A 136 -13.28 2.30 -3.19
N ILE A 137 -12.05 1.75 -3.15
CA ILE A 137 -11.02 1.92 -4.19
C ILE A 137 -11.58 1.51 -5.56
N GLY A 138 -12.25 0.35 -5.63
CA GLY A 138 -12.86 -0.13 -6.87
C GLY A 138 -13.90 0.84 -7.43
N ARG A 139 -14.75 1.40 -6.56
CA ARG A 139 -15.84 2.32 -6.93
C ARG A 139 -15.35 3.67 -7.43
N ILE A 140 -14.33 4.24 -6.79
CA ILE A 140 -13.84 5.59 -7.16
C ILE A 140 -12.77 5.59 -8.27
N GLY A 141 -12.35 4.42 -8.75
CA GLY A 141 -11.38 4.30 -9.83
C GLY A 141 -9.91 4.39 -9.40
N ALA A 142 -9.61 4.45 -8.11
CA ALA A 142 -8.23 4.42 -7.61
C ALA A 142 -7.56 3.04 -7.79
N ARG A 143 -6.26 2.96 -7.51
CA ARG A 143 -5.48 1.71 -7.49
C ARG A 143 -5.03 1.40 -6.07
N GLY A 144 -5.11 0.14 -5.65
CA GLY A 144 -4.67 -0.28 -4.33
C GLY A 144 -3.90 -1.60 -4.33
N ASN A 145 -2.77 -1.62 -3.63
CA ASN A 145 -2.08 -2.81 -3.18
C ASN A 145 -2.42 -3.01 -1.71
N ILE A 146 -3.38 -3.87 -1.44
CA ILE A 146 -4.07 -3.96 -0.16
C ILE A 146 -3.74 -5.28 0.53
N ALA A 147 -3.56 -5.27 1.85
CA ALA A 147 -3.37 -6.47 2.64
C ALA A 147 -4.18 -6.44 3.94
N HIS A 148 -4.72 -7.58 4.35
CA HIS A 148 -5.22 -7.75 5.71
C HIS A 148 -4.04 -7.97 6.66
N MET A 149 -4.03 -7.28 7.79
CA MET A 149 -2.96 -7.39 8.78
C MET A 149 -2.97 -8.76 9.46
N ILE A 150 -1.86 -9.48 9.37
CA ILE A 150 -1.68 -10.81 9.95
C ILE A 150 -0.86 -10.70 11.23
N ARG A 151 -1.36 -11.24 12.32
CA ARG A 151 -0.76 -11.13 13.65
C ARG A 151 -1.04 -12.37 14.49
N SER A 152 -0.05 -12.81 15.26
CA SER A 152 -0.19 -13.85 16.29
C SER A 152 0.03 -13.30 17.70
N ALA A 153 0.72 -12.15 17.84
CA ALA A 153 0.93 -11.55 19.15
C ALA A 153 -0.40 -11.05 19.71
N LYS A 154 -0.74 -11.46 20.95
CA LYS A 154 -1.96 -11.02 21.63
C LYS A 154 -2.02 -9.50 21.76
N ARG A 155 -3.22 -8.95 21.65
CA ARG A 155 -3.46 -7.50 21.81
C ARG A 155 -3.60 -7.17 23.28
N LYS A 156 -2.47 -6.96 23.95
CA LYS A 156 -2.41 -6.46 25.33
C LYS A 156 -1.25 -5.48 25.49
N VAL A 157 -1.26 -4.73 26.57
CA VAL A 157 -0.12 -3.90 26.96
C VAL A 157 1.00 -4.79 27.46
N TYR A 158 2.20 -4.65 26.90
CA TYR A 158 3.42 -5.34 27.31
C TYR A 158 4.41 -4.36 27.92
N HIS A 159 5.00 -4.69 29.04
CA HIS A 159 6.02 -3.88 29.68
C HIS A 159 7.38 -3.99 28.97
N PRO A 160 8.30 -3.02 29.17
CA PRO A 160 9.68 -3.15 28.70
C PRO A 160 10.32 -4.45 29.21
N GLY A 161 10.96 -5.21 28.32
CA GLY A 161 11.58 -6.49 28.64
C GLY A 161 10.63 -7.70 28.68
N GLU A 162 9.34 -7.51 28.47
CA GLU A 162 8.37 -8.59 28.36
C GLU A 162 8.31 -9.13 26.92
N LEU A 163 8.34 -10.48 26.79
CA LEU A 163 8.14 -11.11 25.48
C LEU A 163 6.67 -11.19 25.13
N TYR A 164 6.35 -10.94 23.87
CA TYR A 164 4.97 -11.08 23.37
C TYR A 164 4.48 -12.52 23.51
N GLU A 165 3.26 -12.67 23.96
CA GLU A 165 2.56 -13.95 23.93
C GLU A 165 1.96 -14.16 22.55
N PHE A 166 2.20 -15.33 21.96
CA PHE A 166 1.59 -15.70 20.69
C PHE A 166 0.34 -16.54 20.91
N ASP A 167 -0.66 -16.25 20.11
CA ASP A 167 -1.87 -17.04 19.95
C ASP A 167 -1.86 -17.61 18.53
N ASP A 168 -1.67 -18.92 18.44
CA ASP A 168 -1.60 -19.61 17.15
C ASP A 168 -2.93 -19.60 16.40
N GLU A 169 -4.07 -19.60 17.12
CA GLU A 169 -5.38 -19.57 16.48
C GLU A 169 -5.69 -18.17 15.92
N GLU A 170 -5.36 -17.11 16.66
CA GLU A 170 -5.44 -15.74 16.15
C GLU A 170 -4.56 -15.59 14.89
N GLY A 171 -3.33 -16.12 14.93
CA GLY A 171 -2.45 -16.12 13.77
C GLY A 171 -3.06 -16.83 12.56
N ARG A 172 -3.57 -18.05 12.74
CA ARG A 172 -4.26 -18.80 11.67
C ARG A 172 -5.52 -18.08 11.18
N SER A 173 -6.30 -17.53 12.08
CA SER A 173 -7.51 -16.74 11.75
C SER A 173 -7.16 -15.54 10.88
N SER A 174 -6.13 -14.77 11.24
CA SER A 174 -5.72 -13.60 10.46
C SER A 174 -5.12 -13.98 9.08
N ILE A 175 -4.43 -15.12 8.98
CA ILE A 175 -4.00 -15.67 7.68
C ILE A 175 -5.22 -16.01 6.80
N ARG A 176 -6.22 -16.71 7.36
CA ARG A 176 -7.47 -17.03 6.64
C ARG A 176 -8.17 -15.78 6.13
N LYS A 177 -8.31 -14.75 6.97
CA LYS A 177 -8.91 -13.46 6.55
C LYS A 177 -8.17 -12.80 5.40
N ASN A 178 -6.84 -12.87 5.38
CA ASN A 178 -6.08 -12.35 4.23
C ASN A 178 -6.28 -13.21 2.96
N ILE A 179 -6.41 -14.53 3.10
CA ILE A 179 -6.73 -15.42 1.98
C ILE A 179 -8.13 -15.09 1.44
N GLU A 180 -9.13 -14.96 2.29
CA GLU A 180 -10.50 -14.59 1.91
C GLU A 180 -10.54 -13.23 1.18
N LEU A 181 -9.79 -12.25 1.69
CA LEU A 181 -9.63 -10.96 1.03
C LEU A 181 -9.01 -11.12 -0.36
N TYR A 182 -7.98 -11.98 -0.49
CA TYR A 182 -7.35 -12.27 -1.78
C TYR A 182 -8.33 -12.90 -2.78
N GLU A 183 -9.05 -13.94 -2.38
CA GLU A 183 -10.01 -14.63 -3.24
C GLU A 183 -11.15 -13.69 -3.70
N LYS A 184 -11.56 -12.78 -2.83
CA LYS A 184 -12.63 -11.82 -3.12
C LYS A 184 -12.18 -10.68 -4.04
N TRP A 185 -11.00 -10.11 -3.82
CA TRP A 185 -10.62 -8.80 -4.38
C TRP A 185 -9.43 -8.80 -5.32
N HIS A 186 -8.58 -9.84 -5.32
CA HIS A 186 -7.38 -9.81 -6.15
C HIS A 186 -7.72 -9.69 -7.64
N ASN A 187 -7.12 -8.71 -8.31
CA ASN A 187 -7.36 -8.34 -9.72
C ASN A 187 -8.80 -7.87 -10.03
N LYS A 188 -9.62 -7.56 -9.02
CA LYS A 188 -10.92 -6.91 -9.26
C LYS A 188 -10.77 -5.45 -9.70
N ALA A 189 -11.90 -4.82 -10.06
CA ALA A 189 -11.94 -3.45 -10.56
C ALA A 189 -10.99 -3.22 -11.76
N ASN A 190 -11.02 -4.13 -12.75
CA ASN A 190 -10.15 -4.11 -13.93
C ASN A 190 -8.65 -4.13 -13.55
N GLY A 191 -8.28 -4.94 -12.55
CA GLY A 191 -6.90 -5.10 -12.08
C GLY A 191 -6.38 -3.95 -11.20
N ARG A 192 -7.23 -2.99 -10.82
CA ARG A 192 -6.84 -1.88 -9.96
C ARG A 192 -6.70 -2.27 -8.49
N VAL A 193 -7.40 -3.30 -8.03
CA VAL A 193 -7.27 -3.83 -6.67
C VAL A 193 -6.40 -5.07 -6.71
N ARG A 194 -5.28 -5.03 -6.00
CA ARG A 194 -4.35 -6.15 -5.85
C ARG A 194 -4.18 -6.46 -4.38
N ILE A 195 -4.24 -7.74 -4.03
CA ILE A 195 -4.09 -8.17 -2.64
C ILE A 195 -2.70 -8.74 -2.42
N LEU A 196 -2.06 -8.24 -1.37
CA LEU A 196 -0.79 -8.70 -0.82
C LEU A 196 -1.04 -9.48 0.46
N PHE A 197 -0.01 -10.16 0.99
CA PHE A 197 -0.07 -10.74 2.33
C PHE A 197 0.62 -9.82 3.33
N GLY A 198 -0.07 -9.49 4.44
CA GLY A 198 0.32 -8.43 5.37
C GLY A 198 0.75 -8.90 6.76
N PRO A 199 1.85 -9.71 6.94
CA PRO A 199 2.37 -9.93 8.29
C PRO A 199 2.71 -8.59 8.93
N GLN A 200 2.16 -8.31 10.13
CA GLN A 200 2.24 -6.98 10.71
C GLN A 200 3.69 -6.56 11.00
N ARG A 201 4.47 -7.42 11.65
CA ARG A 201 5.91 -7.25 11.93
C ARG A 201 6.55 -8.61 12.17
N ALA A 202 7.88 -8.66 12.07
CA ALA A 202 8.64 -9.89 12.29
C ALA A 202 8.50 -10.43 13.73
N ASP A 203 8.32 -9.56 14.72
CA ASP A 203 8.17 -9.90 16.14
C ASP A 203 6.72 -10.16 16.57
N PHE A 204 5.73 -9.87 15.71
CA PHE A 204 4.31 -10.11 15.97
C PHE A 204 3.79 -11.42 15.41
N ILE A 205 4.63 -12.20 14.76
CA ILE A 205 4.26 -13.47 14.16
C ILE A 205 5.35 -14.52 14.40
N SER A 206 4.97 -15.80 14.53
CA SER A 206 5.96 -16.86 14.66
C SER A 206 6.71 -17.12 13.34
N ILE A 207 7.94 -17.61 13.42
CA ILE A 207 8.71 -18.01 12.22
C ILE A 207 7.91 -19.01 11.37
N LYS A 208 7.26 -19.98 12.01
CA LYS A 208 6.46 -21.00 11.33
C LYS A 208 5.38 -20.35 10.46
N GLN A 209 4.61 -19.42 11.02
CA GLN A 209 3.55 -18.73 10.30
C GLN A 209 4.10 -17.76 9.24
N LEU A 210 5.24 -17.12 9.50
CA LEU A 210 5.87 -16.26 8.50
C LEU A 210 6.34 -17.05 7.26
N LEU A 211 6.88 -18.25 7.46
CA LEU A 211 7.23 -19.17 6.37
C LEU A 211 6.00 -19.68 5.62
N GLU A 212 4.90 -19.95 6.33
CA GLU A 212 3.61 -20.31 5.74
C GLU A 212 3.08 -19.19 4.85
N ILE A 213 3.08 -17.94 5.34
CA ILE A 213 2.66 -16.77 4.55
C ILE A 213 3.54 -16.61 3.30
N GLN A 214 4.86 -16.80 3.43
CA GLN A 214 5.77 -16.74 2.29
C GLN A 214 5.42 -17.78 1.22
N LYS A 215 5.13 -19.01 1.64
CA LYS A 215 4.71 -20.09 0.74
C LYS A 215 3.40 -19.72 0.03
N ILE A 216 2.38 -19.29 0.77
CA ILE A 216 1.08 -18.89 0.24
C ILE A 216 1.23 -17.74 -0.77
N ALA A 217 1.98 -16.71 -0.43
CA ALA A 217 2.22 -15.57 -1.32
C ALA A 217 2.93 -15.98 -2.62
N LYS A 218 3.91 -16.89 -2.52
CA LYS A 218 4.61 -17.44 -3.69
C LYS A 218 3.69 -18.24 -4.60
N GLU A 219 2.87 -19.16 -4.04
CA GLU A 219 1.90 -19.97 -4.78
C GLU A 219 0.87 -19.09 -5.50
N ARG A 220 0.42 -18.03 -4.88
CA ARG A 220 -0.52 -17.06 -5.45
C ARG A 220 0.13 -15.98 -6.32
N LYS A 221 1.46 -16.03 -6.51
CA LYS A 221 2.23 -15.07 -7.31
C LYS A 221 2.03 -13.60 -6.87
N THR A 222 1.80 -13.39 -5.59
CA THR A 222 1.66 -12.06 -5.00
C THR A 222 2.85 -11.72 -4.09
N LYS A 223 2.82 -10.54 -3.47
CA LYS A 223 3.90 -10.01 -2.64
C LYS A 223 3.52 -10.00 -1.16
N ILE A 224 4.51 -9.74 -0.31
CA ILE A 224 4.34 -9.50 1.12
C ILE A 224 4.60 -8.03 1.39
N HIS A 225 3.74 -7.43 2.22
CA HIS A 225 3.84 -6.08 2.74
C HIS A 225 3.90 -6.14 4.26
N MET A 226 4.97 -5.64 4.88
CA MET A 226 5.14 -5.73 6.33
C MET A 226 6.06 -4.64 6.86
N HIS A 227 5.90 -4.29 8.13
CA HIS A 227 6.88 -3.48 8.86
C HIS A 227 8.12 -4.29 9.22
N VAL A 228 9.25 -3.61 9.25
CA VAL A 228 10.53 -4.22 9.57
C VAL A 228 11.44 -3.23 10.24
N GLN A 229 12.11 -3.68 11.29
CA GLN A 229 13.01 -2.86 12.10
C GLN A 229 12.35 -1.58 12.65
N GLN A 230 11.15 -1.73 13.18
CA GLN A 230 10.35 -0.63 13.72
C GLN A 230 10.83 -0.22 15.14
N GLY A 231 12.08 -0.42 15.48
CA GLY A 231 12.71 0.06 16.70
C GLY A 231 13.21 -1.04 17.64
N ASP A 232 13.70 -0.60 18.79
CA ASP A 232 14.43 -1.44 19.76
C ASP A 232 13.59 -2.60 20.29
N ARG A 233 12.29 -2.44 20.37
CA ARG A 233 11.39 -3.48 20.86
C ARG A 233 11.35 -4.69 19.90
N GLU A 234 11.28 -4.47 18.60
CA GLU A 234 11.35 -5.55 17.61
C GLU A 234 12.70 -6.28 17.73
N THR A 235 13.79 -5.53 17.78
CA THR A 235 15.13 -6.09 17.96
C THR A 235 15.20 -6.95 19.23
N TYR A 236 14.73 -6.43 20.37
CA TYR A 236 14.69 -7.17 21.63
C TYR A 236 13.90 -8.48 21.52
N GLN A 237 12.69 -8.46 20.94
CA GLN A 237 11.85 -9.64 20.76
C GLN A 237 12.54 -10.71 19.90
N ILE A 238 13.17 -10.31 18.81
CA ILE A 238 13.84 -11.21 17.88
C ILE A 238 15.11 -11.80 18.51
N GLU A 239 15.94 -10.98 19.15
CA GLU A 239 17.15 -11.44 19.83
C GLU A 239 16.83 -12.42 20.95
N LYS A 240 15.88 -12.10 21.83
CA LYS A 240 15.52 -12.95 22.97
C LYS A 240 14.86 -14.27 22.58
N ARG A 241 14.07 -14.28 21.48
CA ARG A 241 13.38 -15.50 21.03
C ARG A 241 14.25 -16.42 20.19
N TYR A 242 15.09 -15.83 19.35
CA TYR A 242 15.72 -16.58 18.25
C TYR A 242 17.24 -16.46 18.24
N ASN A 243 17.81 -15.66 19.12
CA ASN A 243 19.25 -15.34 19.16
C ASN A 243 19.76 -14.79 17.81
N LEU A 244 18.95 -13.94 17.17
CA LEU A 244 19.22 -13.32 15.86
C LEU A 244 18.93 -11.82 15.94
N ILE A 245 19.66 -11.01 15.19
CA ILE A 245 19.26 -9.63 14.95
C ILE A 245 18.07 -9.60 13.98
N SER A 246 17.22 -8.58 14.04
CA SER A 246 16.00 -8.49 13.24
C SER A 246 16.25 -8.69 11.72
N MET A 247 17.32 -8.12 11.18
CA MET A 247 17.73 -8.35 9.78
C MET A 247 18.20 -9.78 9.53
N GLY A 248 19.01 -10.36 10.44
CA GLY A 248 19.47 -11.73 10.35
C GLY A 248 18.33 -12.75 10.41
N TYR A 249 17.32 -12.49 11.24
CA TYR A 249 16.13 -13.31 11.32
C TYR A 249 15.43 -13.47 9.97
N ARG A 250 15.22 -12.36 9.26
CA ARG A 250 14.56 -12.39 7.96
C ARG A 250 15.44 -12.99 6.87
N TYR A 251 16.71 -12.64 6.89
CA TYR A 251 17.67 -13.09 5.90
C TYR A 251 17.90 -14.59 5.96
N ASP A 252 18.10 -15.13 7.15
CA ASP A 252 18.42 -16.56 7.35
C ASP A 252 17.19 -17.46 7.28
N LYS A 253 16.02 -16.98 7.68
CA LYS A 253 14.84 -17.83 7.86
C LYS A 253 13.76 -17.63 6.80
N THR A 254 13.64 -16.43 6.23
CA THR A 254 12.52 -16.12 5.31
C THR A 254 12.94 -15.65 3.93
N PHE A 255 14.16 -15.07 3.80
CA PHE A 255 14.62 -14.48 2.55
C PHE A 255 15.99 -15.02 2.18
N THR A 256 16.11 -15.72 1.08
CA THR A 256 17.39 -16.17 0.54
C THR A 256 18.12 -15.04 -0.19
N LYS A 257 19.47 -15.06 -0.17
CA LYS A 257 20.39 -14.09 -0.84
C LYS A 257 20.00 -13.67 -2.26
N LYS A 258 19.28 -14.51 -2.98
CA LYS A 258 18.93 -14.29 -4.40
C LYS A 258 17.84 -13.25 -4.65
N ARG A 259 17.20 -12.65 -3.62
CA ARG A 259 16.07 -11.71 -3.82
C ARG A 259 16.40 -10.24 -3.63
N PHE A 260 17.63 -9.90 -3.27
CA PHE A 260 18.09 -8.51 -3.10
C PHE A 260 19.14 -8.08 -4.12
N ARG A 261 19.21 -8.77 -5.28
CA ARG A 261 19.97 -8.30 -6.44
C ARG A 261 19.06 -7.82 -7.55
#